data_af0bf730c1f0508504bcc5c17f898879
#
_entry.id   af0bf730c1f0508504bcc5c17f898879
#
_cell.length_a   1.000
_cell.length_b   1.000
_cell.length_c   1.000
_cell.angle_alpha   90.00
_cell.angle_beta   90.00
_cell.angle_gamma   90.00
#
_symmetry.space_group_name_H-M   'P 1'
#
loop_
_entity.id
_entity.type
_entity.pdbx_description
1 polymer ?
#
loop_
_entity_poly.entity_id
_entity_poly.type
_entity_poly.pdbx_seq_one_letter_code
_entity_poly.pdbx_strand_id
1 'polypeptide(L)'
;MRTPKNLISSTCSALDEVRRQAPLVQCITNSVVVNFTANALLSLGAAAAMVDIPDEAGPFAGIASGLLVNLGTPTAEQRAAMLEAVAAANEAETPWVLDPVAIGFLPVRTPLAKALRDLRPTIVRGNASEIIALAGAGSGGRGVDSSDGVNAALPAATALAHSTGAIVAVSGSVDLITDGRDIVRIHTGHALLTKVTGGGCALGAVMAAFAAVDNDRLASTVAAVTVYTVAAEIAAEHAAGPGSFAVAFVDALASITPNDITRRAVIR
;
A
#
# COMPACT_ATOMS: atom_id res chain seq x y z
N MET A 1 -8.44 -17.13 15.37
CA MET A 1 -7.73 -16.15 16.22
C MET A 1 -6.45 -15.74 15.49
N ARG A 2 -6.25 -14.45 15.28
CA ARG A 2 -5.09 -13.92 14.57
C ARG A 2 -3.89 -13.82 15.50
N THR A 3 -3.09 -14.89 15.56
CA THR A 3 -1.82 -14.89 16.29
C THR A 3 -0.67 -14.48 15.37
N PRO A 4 0.44 -13.90 15.89
CA PRO A 4 1.61 -13.59 15.07
C PRO A 4 2.09 -14.78 14.22
N LYS A 5 2.09 -15.99 14.79
CA LYS A 5 2.48 -17.22 14.08
C LYS A 5 1.55 -17.51 12.88
N ASN A 6 0.24 -17.33 13.06
CA ASN A 6 -0.72 -17.56 11.99
C ASN A 6 -0.56 -16.50 10.88
N LEU A 7 -0.33 -15.23 11.25
CA LEU A 7 -0.09 -14.15 10.29
C LEU A 7 1.19 -14.38 9.47
N ILE A 8 2.27 -14.85 10.09
CA ILE A 8 3.50 -15.24 9.37
C ILE A 8 3.22 -16.38 8.39
N SER A 9 2.49 -17.42 8.81
CA SER A 9 2.11 -18.54 7.93
C SER A 9 1.24 -18.07 6.76
N SER A 10 0.23 -17.22 7.03
CA SER A 10 -0.60 -16.62 5.98
C SER A 10 0.21 -15.76 5.02
N THR A 11 1.20 -15.01 5.53
CA THR A 11 2.10 -14.19 4.70
C THR A 11 2.89 -15.06 3.71
N CYS A 12 3.43 -16.20 4.18
CA CYS A 12 4.14 -17.13 3.31
C CYS A 12 3.23 -17.69 2.21
N SER A 13 2.03 -18.14 2.57
CA SER A 13 1.05 -18.65 1.60
C SER A 13 0.60 -17.57 0.61
N ALA A 14 0.37 -16.33 1.07
CA ALA A 14 -0.04 -15.23 0.21
C ALA A 14 1.05 -14.84 -0.79
N LEU A 15 2.34 -14.87 -0.41
CA LEU A 15 3.45 -14.65 -1.34
C LEU A 15 3.48 -15.71 -2.45
N ASP A 16 3.31 -16.98 -2.09
CA ASP A 16 3.27 -18.08 -3.06
C ASP A 16 2.05 -17.92 -4.00
N GLU A 17 0.89 -17.48 -3.46
CA GLU A 17 -0.31 -17.22 -4.25
C GLU A 17 -0.14 -16.03 -5.22
N VAL A 18 0.47 -14.93 -4.81
CA VAL A 18 0.78 -13.81 -5.71
C VAL A 18 1.64 -14.29 -6.87
N ARG A 19 2.68 -15.05 -6.61
CA ARG A 19 3.57 -15.59 -7.66
C ARG A 19 2.89 -16.59 -8.57
N ARG A 20 2.01 -17.42 -8.04
CA ARG A 20 1.26 -18.42 -8.80
C ARG A 20 0.17 -17.81 -9.70
N GLN A 21 -0.55 -16.82 -9.18
CA GLN A 21 -1.68 -16.19 -9.88
C GLN A 21 -1.25 -15.03 -10.77
N ALA A 22 -0.10 -14.41 -10.50
CA ALA A 22 0.41 -13.23 -11.21
C ALA A 22 -0.67 -12.14 -11.37
N PRO A 23 -1.29 -11.64 -10.27
CA PRO A 23 -2.44 -10.75 -10.34
C PRO A 23 -2.11 -9.50 -11.15
N LEU A 24 -3.04 -9.10 -12.03
CA LEU A 24 -2.95 -7.89 -12.84
C LEU A 24 -3.34 -6.68 -11.99
N VAL A 25 -2.39 -5.81 -11.68
CA VAL A 25 -2.61 -4.61 -10.88
C VAL A 25 -2.63 -3.37 -11.77
N GLN A 26 -3.77 -2.71 -11.84
CA GLN A 26 -3.86 -1.38 -12.42
C GLN A 26 -3.31 -0.34 -11.45
N CYS A 27 -2.47 0.56 -11.93
CA CYS A 27 -1.90 1.63 -11.13
C CYS A 27 -2.21 2.99 -11.75
N ILE A 28 -3.05 3.76 -11.08
CA ILE A 28 -3.16 5.21 -11.30
C ILE A 28 -2.27 5.86 -10.25
N THR A 29 -1.04 6.19 -10.64
CA THR A 29 0.00 6.61 -9.70
C THR A 29 0.72 7.87 -10.16
N ASN A 30 1.51 8.45 -9.27
CA ASN A 30 2.22 9.68 -9.56
C ASN A 30 3.41 9.47 -10.52
N SER A 31 3.71 10.49 -11.33
CA SER A 31 4.69 10.44 -12.42
C SER A 31 6.12 10.14 -11.98
N VAL A 32 6.47 10.44 -10.72
CA VAL A 32 7.85 10.24 -10.22
C VAL A 32 8.14 8.81 -9.78
N VAL A 33 7.12 7.94 -9.71
CA VAL A 33 7.28 6.56 -9.21
C VAL A 33 6.76 5.48 -10.16
N VAL A 34 6.24 5.84 -11.33
CA VAL A 34 5.64 4.90 -12.30
C VAL A 34 6.56 3.71 -12.57
N ASN A 35 7.81 3.97 -12.97
CA ASN A 35 8.78 2.93 -13.26
C ASN A 35 9.10 2.05 -12.04
N PHE A 36 9.34 2.65 -10.88
CA PHE A 36 9.67 1.93 -9.65
C PHE A 36 8.50 1.04 -9.19
N THR A 37 7.28 1.55 -9.27
CA THR A 37 6.06 0.81 -8.90
C THR A 37 5.85 -0.39 -9.82
N ALA A 38 6.03 -0.21 -11.15
CA ALA A 38 5.93 -1.30 -12.11
C ALA A 38 6.98 -2.39 -11.82
N ASN A 39 8.24 -2.00 -11.61
CA ASN A 39 9.32 -2.95 -11.32
C ASN A 39 9.11 -3.68 -9.99
N ALA A 40 8.58 -3.03 -8.96
CA ALA A 40 8.26 -3.68 -7.69
C ALA A 40 7.20 -4.78 -7.86
N LEU A 41 6.13 -4.51 -8.64
CA LEU A 41 5.11 -5.52 -8.95
C LEU A 41 5.68 -6.68 -9.77
N LEU A 42 6.40 -6.38 -10.85
CA LEU A 42 7.00 -7.40 -11.72
C LEU A 42 7.99 -8.30 -10.96
N SER A 43 8.83 -7.71 -10.13
CA SER A 43 9.79 -8.46 -9.31
C SER A 43 9.10 -9.35 -8.28
N LEU A 44 8.00 -8.90 -7.71
CA LEU A 44 7.20 -9.70 -6.77
C LEU A 44 6.52 -10.91 -7.45
N GLY A 45 6.31 -10.85 -8.77
CA GLY A 45 5.62 -11.87 -9.56
C GLY A 45 4.19 -11.48 -9.96
N ALA A 46 3.79 -10.22 -9.76
CA ALA A 46 2.52 -9.66 -10.24
C ALA A 46 2.69 -9.02 -11.63
N ALA A 47 1.59 -8.76 -12.32
CA ALA A 47 1.56 -7.99 -13.56
C ALA A 47 1.19 -6.53 -13.27
N ALA A 48 1.89 -5.57 -13.90
CA ALA A 48 1.68 -4.14 -13.70
C ALA A 48 1.07 -3.50 -14.95
N ALA A 49 0.01 -2.70 -14.77
CA ALA A 49 -0.61 -1.93 -15.85
C ALA A 49 -0.78 -0.47 -15.43
N MET A 50 -0.16 0.45 -16.18
CA MET A 50 -0.24 1.90 -15.95
C MET A 50 -1.32 2.50 -16.84
N VAL A 51 -2.60 2.20 -16.52
CA VAL A 51 -3.78 2.68 -17.28
C VAL A 51 -4.44 3.77 -16.42
N ASP A 52 -4.19 5.03 -16.78
CA ASP A 52 -4.45 6.18 -15.93
C ASP A 52 -5.08 7.38 -16.67
N ILE A 53 -5.69 7.13 -17.84
CA ILE A 53 -6.42 8.13 -18.60
C ILE A 53 -7.93 7.82 -18.63
N PRO A 54 -8.80 8.84 -18.74
CA PRO A 54 -10.24 8.66 -18.90
C PRO A 54 -10.58 7.78 -20.12
N ASP A 55 -11.74 7.15 -20.10
CA ASP A 55 -12.27 6.21 -21.10
C ASP A 55 -11.55 4.85 -21.17
N GLU A 56 -10.29 4.75 -20.65
CA GLU A 56 -9.58 3.49 -20.52
C GLU A 56 -9.55 2.96 -19.10
N ALA A 57 -9.42 3.84 -18.11
CA ALA A 57 -9.22 3.48 -16.71
C ALA A 57 -10.40 2.70 -16.10
N GLY A 58 -11.63 3.08 -16.44
CA GLY A 58 -12.84 2.39 -15.99
C GLY A 58 -12.95 0.97 -16.53
N PRO A 59 -12.99 0.78 -17.87
CA PRO A 59 -13.04 -0.56 -18.47
C PRO A 59 -11.91 -1.47 -17.99
N PHE A 60 -10.70 -0.92 -17.81
CA PHE A 60 -9.56 -1.71 -17.34
C PHE A 60 -9.70 -2.13 -15.87
N ALA A 61 -10.23 -1.26 -15.01
CA ALA A 61 -10.45 -1.57 -13.59
C ALA A 61 -11.43 -2.74 -13.40
N GLY A 62 -12.39 -2.90 -14.31
CA GLY A 62 -13.35 -4.00 -14.30
C GLY A 62 -12.75 -5.37 -14.61
N ILE A 63 -11.57 -5.43 -15.22
CA ILE A 63 -10.86 -6.69 -15.57
C ILE A 63 -9.56 -6.87 -14.78
N ALA A 64 -9.08 -5.84 -14.08
CA ALA A 64 -7.91 -5.91 -13.23
C ALA A 64 -8.20 -6.78 -12.00
N SER A 65 -7.16 -7.44 -11.47
CA SER A 65 -7.23 -8.19 -10.22
C SER A 65 -7.18 -7.29 -9.00
N GLY A 66 -6.59 -6.10 -9.13
CA GLY A 66 -6.48 -5.09 -8.08
C GLY A 66 -6.17 -3.71 -8.66
N LEU A 67 -6.50 -2.64 -7.92
CA LEU A 67 -6.29 -1.26 -8.36
C LEU A 67 -5.55 -0.45 -7.28
N LEU A 68 -4.53 0.30 -7.69
CA LEU A 68 -3.91 1.36 -6.88
C LEU A 68 -4.40 2.73 -7.36
N VAL A 69 -4.87 3.55 -6.43
CA VAL A 69 -5.13 4.99 -6.62
C VAL A 69 -4.23 5.79 -5.69
N ASN A 70 -3.16 6.38 -6.27
CA ASN A 70 -2.16 7.18 -5.55
C ASN A 70 -2.23 8.64 -5.97
N LEU A 71 -2.40 9.53 -5.01
CA LEU A 71 -2.66 10.97 -5.24
C LEU A 71 -1.38 11.82 -5.30
N GLY A 72 -0.23 11.25 -5.63
CA GLY A 72 1.07 11.95 -5.57
C GLY A 72 1.16 13.19 -6.45
N THR A 73 0.95 13.10 -7.76
CA THR A 73 1.02 14.22 -8.73
C THR A 73 -0.18 14.17 -9.69
N PRO A 74 -1.43 14.33 -9.21
CA PRO A 74 -2.62 14.00 -9.99
C PRO A 74 -2.86 15.06 -11.07
N THR A 75 -2.68 14.70 -12.35
CA THR A 75 -3.08 15.51 -13.49
C THR A 75 -4.60 15.64 -13.57
N ALA A 76 -5.12 16.49 -14.45
CA ALA A 76 -6.57 16.62 -14.63
C ALA A 76 -7.18 15.32 -15.16
N GLU A 77 -6.51 14.68 -16.13
CA GLU A 77 -6.91 13.39 -16.70
C GLU A 77 -6.88 12.30 -15.63
N GLN A 78 -5.80 12.17 -14.88
CA GLN A 78 -5.72 11.15 -13.81
C GLN A 78 -6.83 11.31 -12.77
N ARG A 79 -7.22 12.54 -12.41
CA ARG A 79 -8.32 12.76 -11.46
C ARG A 79 -9.66 12.25 -11.98
N ALA A 80 -9.94 12.43 -13.26
CA ALA A 80 -11.14 11.86 -13.90
C ALA A 80 -11.05 10.33 -13.97
N ALA A 81 -9.90 9.81 -14.45
CA ALA A 81 -9.63 8.38 -14.53
C ALA A 81 -9.76 7.66 -13.18
N MET A 82 -9.31 8.28 -12.07
CA MET A 82 -9.46 7.72 -10.72
C MET A 82 -10.92 7.47 -10.34
N LEU A 83 -11.82 8.40 -10.65
CA LEU A 83 -13.23 8.27 -10.33
C LEU A 83 -13.90 7.18 -11.19
N GLU A 84 -13.56 7.11 -12.49
CA GLU A 84 -14.05 6.06 -13.40
C GLU A 84 -13.55 4.68 -12.96
N ALA A 85 -12.25 4.55 -12.68
CA ALA A 85 -11.65 3.29 -12.27
C ALA A 85 -12.24 2.78 -10.95
N VAL A 86 -12.42 3.67 -9.96
CA VAL A 86 -13.00 3.28 -8.67
C VAL A 86 -14.46 2.87 -8.80
N ALA A 87 -15.25 3.56 -9.65
CA ALA A 87 -16.63 3.16 -9.90
C ALA A 87 -16.70 1.75 -10.51
N ALA A 88 -15.90 1.49 -11.54
CA ALA A 88 -15.84 0.19 -12.20
C ALA A 88 -15.26 -0.92 -11.28
N ALA A 89 -14.24 -0.61 -10.48
CA ALA A 89 -13.68 -1.54 -9.51
C ALA A 89 -14.71 -1.95 -8.45
N ASN A 90 -15.52 -0.99 -7.96
CA ASN A 90 -16.59 -1.29 -6.99
C ASN A 90 -17.69 -2.14 -7.62
N GLU A 91 -18.06 -1.91 -8.88
CA GLU A 91 -19.04 -2.72 -9.60
C GLU A 91 -18.55 -4.15 -9.83
N ALA A 92 -17.26 -4.31 -10.16
CA ALA A 92 -16.62 -5.60 -10.40
C ALA A 92 -16.11 -6.31 -9.12
N GLU A 93 -16.28 -5.69 -7.95
CA GLU A 93 -15.72 -6.14 -6.67
C GLU A 93 -14.18 -6.27 -6.67
N THR A 94 -13.53 -5.56 -7.57
CA THR A 94 -12.05 -5.48 -7.64
C THR A 94 -11.53 -4.74 -6.41
N PRO A 95 -10.65 -5.35 -5.60
CA PRO A 95 -10.07 -4.68 -4.44
C PRO A 95 -9.20 -3.50 -4.87
N TRP A 96 -9.35 -2.37 -4.16
CA TRP A 96 -8.55 -1.19 -4.48
C TRP A 96 -7.97 -0.49 -3.26
N VAL A 97 -6.82 0.12 -3.47
CA VAL A 97 -6.02 0.79 -2.45
C VAL A 97 -6.03 2.29 -2.71
N LEU A 98 -6.37 3.07 -1.68
CA LEU A 98 -6.23 4.52 -1.66
C LEU A 98 -4.93 4.90 -0.95
N ASP A 99 -4.02 5.58 -1.67
CA ASP A 99 -2.80 6.19 -1.13
C ASP A 99 -2.90 7.72 -1.24
N PRO A 100 -3.35 8.42 -0.17
CA PRO A 100 -3.67 9.85 -0.19
C PRO A 100 -2.42 10.72 0.00
N VAL A 101 -1.45 10.55 -0.85
CA VAL A 101 -0.13 11.20 -0.76
C VAL A 101 -0.24 12.72 -0.60
N ALA A 102 0.38 13.23 0.48
CA ALA A 102 0.55 14.66 0.75
C ALA A 102 -0.77 15.45 0.84
N ILE A 103 -1.83 14.85 1.36
CA ILE A 103 -3.08 15.56 1.66
C ILE A 103 -2.98 16.41 2.94
N GLY A 104 -3.96 17.29 3.12
CA GLY A 104 -4.06 18.23 4.25
C GLY A 104 -4.07 19.66 3.77
N PHE A 105 -2.94 20.17 3.27
CA PHE A 105 -2.82 21.55 2.79
C PHE A 105 -3.12 21.74 1.30
N LEU A 106 -2.98 20.69 0.49
CA LEU A 106 -3.10 20.82 -0.96
C LEU A 106 -4.57 20.87 -1.41
N PRO A 107 -5.01 21.96 -2.05
CA PRO A 107 -6.43 22.23 -2.29
C PRO A 107 -7.06 21.32 -3.35
N VAL A 108 -6.27 20.65 -4.17
CA VAL A 108 -6.76 19.71 -5.19
C VAL A 108 -6.84 18.29 -4.62
N ARG A 109 -5.77 17.83 -3.98
CA ARG A 109 -5.68 16.43 -3.49
C ARG A 109 -6.59 16.15 -2.31
N THR A 110 -6.69 17.11 -1.37
CA THR A 110 -7.43 16.90 -0.13
C THR A 110 -8.93 16.66 -0.36
N PRO A 111 -9.65 17.46 -1.15
CA PRO A 111 -11.03 17.14 -1.50
C PRO A 111 -11.19 15.85 -2.29
N LEU A 112 -10.29 15.58 -3.24
CA LEU A 112 -10.30 14.35 -4.03
C LEU A 112 -10.11 13.10 -3.14
N ALA A 113 -9.15 13.13 -2.21
CA ALA A 113 -8.94 12.04 -1.27
C ALA A 113 -10.18 11.76 -0.42
N LYS A 114 -10.87 12.80 0.04
CA LYS A 114 -12.11 12.66 0.80
C LYS A 114 -13.24 12.04 -0.05
N ALA A 115 -13.40 12.49 -1.28
CA ALA A 115 -14.37 11.92 -2.20
C ALA A 115 -14.08 10.43 -2.48
N LEU A 116 -12.82 10.08 -2.74
CA LEU A 116 -12.42 8.68 -2.96
C LEU A 116 -12.56 7.83 -1.69
N ARG A 117 -12.24 8.35 -0.51
CA ARG A 117 -12.50 7.67 0.77
C ARG A 117 -13.97 7.26 0.92
N ASP A 118 -14.88 8.15 0.54
CA ASP A 118 -16.31 7.93 0.67
C ASP A 118 -16.85 6.87 -0.32
N LEU A 119 -16.04 6.50 -1.34
CA LEU A 119 -16.28 5.39 -2.26
C LEU A 119 -15.81 4.03 -1.72
N ARG A 120 -15.46 3.93 -0.45
CA ARG A 120 -15.15 2.70 0.29
C ARG A 120 -13.97 1.90 -0.29
N PRO A 121 -12.73 2.42 -0.20
CA PRO A 121 -11.54 1.65 -0.55
C PRO A 121 -11.46 0.35 0.26
N THR A 122 -10.89 -0.68 -0.35
CA THR A 122 -10.58 -1.93 0.37
C THR A 122 -9.49 -1.69 1.41
N ILE A 123 -8.48 -0.90 1.03
CA ILE A 123 -7.35 -0.54 1.88
C ILE A 123 -7.10 0.96 1.75
N VAL A 124 -6.84 1.63 2.87
CA VAL A 124 -6.27 2.97 2.92
C VAL A 124 -4.86 2.86 3.47
N ARG A 125 -3.88 3.38 2.71
CA ARG A 125 -2.49 3.39 3.12
C ARG A 125 -1.95 4.81 3.15
N GLY A 126 -1.27 5.19 4.21
CA GLY A 126 -0.62 6.51 4.32
C GLY A 126 0.33 6.60 5.50
N ASN A 127 1.08 7.68 5.62
CA ASN A 127 1.78 7.99 6.87
C ASN A 127 0.80 8.55 7.92
N ALA A 128 1.28 8.72 9.15
CA ALA A 128 0.46 9.20 10.27
C ALA A 128 -0.28 10.52 9.95
N SER A 129 0.40 11.49 9.35
CA SER A 129 -0.20 12.79 9.04
C SER A 129 -1.27 12.72 7.94
N GLU A 130 -1.08 11.86 6.94
CA GLU A 130 -2.04 11.62 5.86
C GLU A 130 -3.30 10.93 6.39
N ILE A 131 -3.15 9.92 7.24
CA ILE A 131 -4.29 9.22 7.86
C ILE A 131 -5.08 10.14 8.78
N ILE A 132 -4.43 10.95 9.63
CA ILE A 132 -5.08 11.94 10.48
C ILE A 132 -5.85 12.98 9.63
N ALA A 133 -5.25 13.46 8.55
CA ALA A 133 -5.88 14.43 7.65
C ALA A 133 -7.08 13.82 6.90
N LEU A 134 -6.98 12.56 6.44
CA LEU A 134 -8.05 11.87 5.74
C LEU A 134 -9.24 11.58 6.65
N ALA A 135 -8.98 11.24 7.92
CA ALA A 135 -10.01 11.07 8.95
C ALA A 135 -10.69 12.38 9.36
N GLY A 136 -10.15 13.55 8.96
CA GLY A 136 -10.67 14.85 9.37
C GLY A 136 -10.32 15.26 10.80
N ALA A 137 -9.38 14.56 11.44
CA ALA A 137 -8.96 14.80 12.82
C ALA A 137 -7.85 15.86 12.97
N GLY A 138 -7.40 16.47 11.86
CA GLY A 138 -6.36 17.51 11.85
C GLY A 138 -6.10 18.04 10.45
N SER A 139 -5.30 19.13 10.35
CA SER A 139 -4.99 19.80 9.08
C SER A 139 -3.92 19.08 8.25
N GLY A 140 -3.41 17.94 8.69
CA GLY A 140 -2.21 17.35 8.10
C GLY A 140 -0.96 18.22 8.39
N GLY A 141 0.21 17.66 8.31
CA GLY A 141 1.45 18.41 8.56
C GLY A 141 2.65 17.70 7.96
N ARG A 142 3.83 18.29 8.05
CA ARG A 142 5.09 17.63 7.70
C ARG A 142 5.20 16.34 8.50
N GLY A 143 5.38 15.23 7.80
CA GLY A 143 5.33 13.89 8.34
C GLY A 143 6.07 13.74 9.66
N VAL A 144 5.38 13.16 10.63
CA VAL A 144 5.99 12.70 11.87
C VAL A 144 6.51 11.31 11.60
N ASP A 145 7.78 11.19 11.26
CA ASP A 145 8.47 9.92 10.93
C ASP A 145 8.90 9.14 12.20
N SER A 146 8.24 9.38 13.33
CA SER A 146 8.55 8.71 14.60
C SER A 146 7.52 7.62 14.93
N SER A 147 7.91 6.62 15.72
CA SER A 147 7.01 5.62 16.30
C SER A 147 5.83 6.27 17.06
N ASP A 148 6.08 7.44 17.64
CA ASP A 148 5.06 8.23 18.33
C ASP A 148 4.00 8.77 17.35
N GLY A 149 4.40 9.10 16.12
CA GLY A 149 3.48 9.53 15.07
C GLY A 149 2.47 8.47 14.66
N VAL A 150 2.89 7.21 14.54
CA VAL A 150 2.00 6.09 14.18
C VAL A 150 1.00 5.82 15.31
N ASN A 151 1.45 5.84 16.58
CA ASN A 151 0.55 5.69 17.72
C ASN A 151 -0.44 6.86 17.85
N ALA A 152 -0.02 8.08 17.54
CA ALA A 152 -0.90 9.24 17.51
C ALA A 152 -1.98 9.15 16.41
N ALA A 153 -1.71 8.42 15.32
CA ALA A 153 -2.66 8.18 14.25
C ALA A 153 -3.66 7.05 14.54
N LEU A 154 -3.43 6.21 15.55
CA LEU A 154 -4.29 5.06 15.85
C LEU A 154 -5.77 5.41 16.03
N PRO A 155 -6.17 6.45 16.79
CA PRO A 155 -7.58 6.82 16.90
C PRO A 155 -8.19 7.20 15.55
N ALA A 156 -7.45 7.94 14.72
CA ALA A 156 -7.88 8.35 13.38
C ALA A 156 -7.98 7.15 12.44
N ALA A 157 -7.01 6.24 12.47
CA ALA A 157 -7.01 5.00 11.69
C ALA A 157 -8.20 4.10 12.06
N THR A 158 -8.46 3.92 13.35
CA THR A 158 -9.60 3.15 13.84
C THR A 158 -10.93 3.76 13.41
N ALA A 159 -11.09 5.07 13.56
CA ALA A 159 -12.30 5.77 13.13
C ALA A 159 -12.52 5.69 11.61
N LEU A 160 -11.43 5.80 10.83
CA LEU A 160 -11.46 5.67 9.38
C LEU A 160 -11.86 4.25 8.96
N ALA A 161 -11.29 3.22 9.58
CA ALA A 161 -11.65 1.83 9.32
C ALA A 161 -13.13 1.56 9.64
N HIS A 162 -13.65 2.04 10.76
CA HIS A 162 -15.06 1.89 11.11
C HIS A 162 -16.00 2.62 10.13
N SER A 163 -15.64 3.82 9.69
CA SER A 163 -16.52 4.62 8.83
C SER A 163 -16.55 4.14 7.38
N THR A 164 -15.46 3.56 6.88
CA THR A 164 -15.32 3.12 5.48
C THR A 164 -15.44 1.61 5.29
N GLY A 165 -15.17 0.83 6.33
CA GLY A 165 -14.99 -0.62 6.25
C GLY A 165 -13.62 -1.04 5.69
N ALA A 166 -12.73 -0.09 5.43
CA ALA A 166 -11.39 -0.35 4.89
C ALA A 166 -10.44 -0.89 5.95
N ILE A 167 -9.44 -1.63 5.50
CA ILE A 167 -8.22 -1.83 6.28
C ILE A 167 -7.38 -0.55 6.20
N VAL A 168 -6.92 -0.05 7.33
CA VAL A 168 -6.06 1.14 7.38
C VAL A 168 -4.64 0.74 7.76
N ALA A 169 -3.69 1.04 6.87
CA ALA A 169 -2.27 0.79 7.06
C ALA A 169 -1.52 2.12 7.24
N VAL A 170 -0.99 2.34 8.44
CA VAL A 170 -0.21 3.53 8.79
C VAL A 170 1.27 3.19 8.72
N SER A 171 1.99 3.77 7.78
CA SER A 171 3.43 3.54 7.62
C SER A 171 4.25 4.40 8.57
N GLY A 172 5.31 3.80 9.15
CA GLY A 172 6.25 4.47 10.04
C GLY A 172 7.48 3.62 10.33
N SER A 173 8.20 3.92 11.41
CA SER A 173 9.29 3.07 11.90
C SER A 173 8.81 1.71 12.42
N VAL A 174 7.56 1.65 12.83
CA VAL A 174 6.75 0.45 13.07
C VAL A 174 5.45 0.70 12.32
N ASP A 175 5.13 -0.18 11.37
CA ASP A 175 3.87 -0.05 10.64
C ASP A 175 2.70 -0.55 11.50
N LEU A 176 1.55 0.12 11.37
CA LEU A 176 0.32 -0.22 12.09
C LEU A 176 -0.77 -0.53 11.07
N ILE A 177 -1.43 -1.67 11.24
CA ILE A 177 -2.54 -2.10 10.39
C ILE A 177 -3.76 -2.39 11.27
N THR A 178 -4.92 -1.86 10.88
CA THR A 178 -6.17 -2.08 11.63
C THR A 178 -7.39 -2.19 10.71
N ASP A 179 -8.34 -3.00 11.12
CA ASP A 179 -9.71 -3.06 10.56
C ASP A 179 -10.71 -2.30 11.46
N GLY A 180 -10.21 -1.58 12.46
CA GLY A 180 -11.01 -0.91 13.49
C GLY A 180 -11.27 -1.77 14.74
N ARG A 181 -11.01 -3.08 14.70
CA ARG A 181 -11.15 -4.02 15.83
C ARG A 181 -9.81 -4.61 16.23
N ASP A 182 -9.14 -5.23 15.26
CA ASP A 182 -7.82 -5.80 15.45
C ASP A 182 -6.75 -4.77 15.08
N ILE A 183 -5.64 -4.80 15.80
CA ILE A 183 -4.47 -3.95 15.57
C ILE A 183 -3.27 -4.88 15.43
N VAL A 184 -2.56 -4.74 14.31
CA VAL A 184 -1.32 -5.49 14.04
C VAL A 184 -0.19 -4.49 13.86
N ARG A 185 0.96 -4.77 14.48
CA ARG A 185 2.18 -3.98 14.32
C ARG A 185 3.27 -4.80 13.67
N ILE A 186 3.94 -4.21 12.68
CA ILE A 186 5.04 -4.82 11.94
C ILE A 186 6.29 -4.02 12.24
N HIS A 187 7.29 -4.70 12.82
CA HIS A 187 8.53 -4.10 13.31
C HIS A 187 9.72 -4.38 12.39
N THR A 188 9.46 -4.81 11.16
CA THR A 188 10.47 -5.00 10.12
C THR A 188 10.56 -3.79 9.21
N GLY A 189 11.63 -3.66 8.47
CA GLY A 189 11.87 -2.60 7.50
C GLY A 189 13.19 -1.89 7.69
N HIS A 190 13.50 -0.96 6.80
CA HIS A 190 14.74 -0.22 6.85
C HIS A 190 14.56 1.25 6.46
N ALA A 191 15.30 2.14 7.14
CA ALA A 191 15.20 3.59 6.92
C ALA A 191 15.56 4.03 5.48
N LEU A 192 16.31 3.25 4.72
CA LEU A 192 16.63 3.53 3.31
C LEU A 192 15.38 3.56 2.41
N LEU A 193 14.25 2.93 2.80
CA LEU A 193 12.98 3.09 2.09
C LEU A 193 12.53 4.55 2.02
N THR A 194 12.85 5.38 3.02
CA THR A 194 12.52 6.81 3.03
C THR A 194 13.47 7.65 2.17
N LYS A 195 14.58 7.07 1.69
CA LYS A 195 15.59 7.74 0.87
C LYS A 195 15.49 7.40 -0.62
N VAL A 196 14.54 6.55 -1.00
CA VAL A 196 14.27 6.15 -2.38
C VAL A 196 12.88 6.63 -2.76
N THR A 197 12.81 7.41 -3.85
CA THR A 197 11.51 7.85 -4.41
C THR A 197 10.72 6.64 -4.86
N GLY A 198 9.49 6.52 -4.37
CA GLY A 198 8.64 5.36 -4.66
C GLY A 198 8.64 4.30 -3.56
N GLY A 199 9.61 4.31 -2.62
CA GLY A 199 9.67 3.33 -1.54
C GLY A 199 8.39 3.22 -0.70
N GLY A 200 7.67 4.33 -0.53
CA GLY A 200 6.33 4.30 0.07
C GLY A 200 5.23 4.00 -0.95
N CYS A 201 5.19 4.71 -2.08
CA CYS A 201 4.09 4.64 -3.04
C CYS A 201 3.94 3.24 -3.68
N ALA A 202 5.04 2.53 -3.96
CA ALA A 202 4.99 1.19 -4.53
C ALA A 202 4.36 0.16 -3.58
N LEU A 203 4.43 0.38 -2.25
CA LEU A 203 3.78 -0.48 -1.28
C LEU A 203 2.25 -0.55 -1.50
N GLY A 204 1.61 0.55 -1.90
CA GLY A 204 0.18 0.54 -2.23
C GLY A 204 -0.17 -0.40 -3.39
N ALA A 205 0.68 -0.47 -4.42
CA ALA A 205 0.51 -1.42 -5.51
C ALA A 205 0.71 -2.88 -5.06
N VAL A 206 1.72 -3.12 -4.22
CA VAL A 206 1.94 -4.44 -3.60
C VAL A 206 0.75 -4.84 -2.75
N MET A 207 0.17 -3.94 -1.95
CA MET A 207 -1.06 -4.21 -1.20
C MET A 207 -2.22 -4.61 -2.12
N ALA A 208 -2.39 -3.95 -3.27
CA ALA A 208 -3.41 -4.32 -4.24
C ALA A 208 -3.20 -5.73 -4.81
N ALA A 209 -1.95 -6.11 -5.08
CA ALA A 209 -1.60 -7.47 -5.54
C ALA A 209 -1.95 -8.55 -4.50
N PHE A 210 -1.64 -8.31 -3.22
CA PHE A 210 -1.99 -9.25 -2.15
C PHE A 210 -3.49 -9.30 -1.88
N ALA A 211 -4.18 -8.16 -1.94
CA ALA A 211 -5.63 -8.11 -1.79
C ALA A 211 -6.37 -8.85 -2.93
N ALA A 212 -5.76 -8.98 -4.09
CA ALA A 212 -6.32 -9.72 -5.22
C ALA A 212 -6.35 -11.24 -4.99
N VAL A 213 -5.47 -11.77 -4.16
CA VAL A 213 -5.29 -13.24 -3.99
C VAL A 213 -5.81 -13.77 -2.66
N ASP A 214 -6.22 -12.91 -1.72
CA ASP A 214 -6.72 -13.32 -0.41
C ASP A 214 -7.91 -12.44 0.02
N ASN A 215 -9.00 -13.09 0.42
CA ASN A 215 -10.22 -12.42 0.88
C ASN A 215 -10.17 -11.94 2.33
N ASP A 216 -9.25 -12.46 3.16
CA ASP A 216 -8.98 -11.85 4.48
C ASP A 216 -8.15 -10.57 4.28
N ARG A 217 -8.86 -9.44 4.11
CA ARG A 217 -8.25 -8.15 3.79
C ARG A 217 -7.23 -7.67 4.82
N LEU A 218 -7.42 -7.98 6.10
CA LEU A 218 -6.42 -7.66 7.13
C LEU A 218 -5.18 -8.54 6.97
N ALA A 219 -5.35 -9.84 6.78
CA ALA A 219 -4.22 -10.77 6.61
C ALA A 219 -3.43 -10.45 5.33
N SER A 220 -4.12 -10.17 4.21
CA SER A 220 -3.47 -9.79 2.95
C SER A 220 -2.70 -8.48 3.06
N THR A 221 -3.22 -7.47 3.78
CA THR A 221 -2.52 -6.21 4.02
C THR A 221 -1.28 -6.41 4.90
N VAL A 222 -1.40 -7.22 5.97
CA VAL A 222 -0.26 -7.60 6.82
C VAL A 222 0.79 -8.34 6.00
N ALA A 223 0.38 -9.27 5.14
CA ALA A 223 1.29 -10.02 4.27
C ALA A 223 2.05 -9.08 3.31
N ALA A 224 1.36 -8.16 2.64
CA ALA A 224 1.97 -7.19 1.74
C ALA A 224 3.04 -6.34 2.44
N VAL A 225 2.71 -5.76 3.61
CA VAL A 225 3.66 -4.94 4.39
C VAL A 225 4.83 -5.78 4.86
N THR A 226 4.59 -6.98 5.38
CA THR A 226 5.64 -7.86 5.90
C THR A 226 6.62 -8.27 4.79
N VAL A 227 6.13 -8.70 3.63
CA VAL A 227 6.99 -9.07 2.49
C VAL A 227 7.82 -7.87 2.04
N TYR A 228 7.20 -6.71 1.91
CA TYR A 228 7.85 -5.48 1.48
C TYR A 228 8.94 -5.02 2.44
N THR A 229 8.66 -5.04 3.73
CA THR A 229 9.60 -4.58 4.76
C THR A 229 10.73 -5.58 5.01
N VAL A 230 10.46 -6.88 4.95
CA VAL A 230 11.52 -7.91 4.99
C VAL A 230 12.43 -7.84 3.77
N ALA A 231 11.88 -7.61 2.56
CA ALA A 231 12.69 -7.38 1.37
C ALA A 231 13.59 -6.14 1.51
N ALA A 232 13.10 -5.09 2.18
CA ALA A 232 13.90 -3.90 2.45
C ALA A 232 15.06 -4.16 3.43
N GLU A 233 14.88 -5.01 4.44
CA GLU A 233 15.98 -5.44 5.31
C GLU A 233 17.04 -6.21 4.54
N ILE A 234 16.63 -7.19 3.71
CA ILE A 234 17.54 -7.97 2.86
C ILE A 234 18.33 -7.03 1.92
N ALA A 235 17.65 -6.10 1.28
CA ALA A 235 18.30 -5.14 0.38
C ALA A 235 19.33 -4.26 1.10
N ALA A 236 19.02 -3.84 2.33
CA ALA A 236 19.89 -2.97 3.11
C ALA A 236 21.20 -3.64 3.53
N GLU A 237 21.22 -4.96 3.70
CA GLU A 237 22.43 -5.74 4.02
C GLU A 237 23.45 -5.70 2.88
N HIS A 238 23.03 -5.42 1.65
CA HIS A 238 23.85 -5.41 0.44
C HIS A 238 24.06 -4.02 -0.16
N ALA A 239 23.44 -2.99 0.43
CA ALA A 239 23.42 -1.65 -0.12
C ALA A 239 24.49 -0.75 0.50
N ALA A 240 25.28 -0.06 -0.35
CA ALA A 240 26.22 0.97 0.08
C ALA A 240 25.54 2.34 0.30
N GLY A 241 24.31 2.52 -0.21
CA GLY A 241 23.55 3.78 -0.13
C GLY A 241 22.22 3.69 -0.86
N PRO A 242 21.44 4.81 -0.96
CA PRO A 242 20.09 4.79 -1.54
C PRO A 242 20.02 4.26 -2.97
N GLY A 243 21.02 4.55 -3.82
CA GLY A 243 21.02 4.09 -5.22
C GLY A 243 21.16 2.57 -5.32
N SER A 244 22.17 1.98 -4.66
CA SER A 244 22.34 0.53 -4.62
C SER A 244 21.23 -0.15 -3.84
N PHE A 245 20.66 0.50 -2.82
CA PHE A 245 19.48 -0.01 -2.12
C PHE A 245 18.27 -0.13 -3.05
N ALA A 246 18.00 0.86 -3.89
CA ALA A 246 16.86 0.81 -4.82
C ALA A 246 16.96 -0.39 -5.77
N VAL A 247 18.15 -0.68 -6.29
CA VAL A 247 18.40 -1.86 -7.13
C VAL A 247 18.27 -3.15 -6.31
N ALA A 248 18.98 -3.24 -5.19
CA ALA A 248 18.94 -4.41 -4.33
C ALA A 248 17.52 -4.71 -3.78
N PHE A 249 16.69 -3.69 -3.60
CA PHE A 249 15.33 -3.86 -3.14
C PHE A 249 14.43 -4.52 -4.19
N VAL A 250 14.56 -4.14 -5.46
CA VAL A 250 13.87 -4.79 -6.57
C VAL A 250 14.31 -6.26 -6.69
N ASP A 251 15.62 -6.53 -6.57
CA ASP A 251 16.17 -7.89 -6.55
C ASP A 251 15.67 -8.70 -5.34
N ALA A 252 15.60 -8.07 -4.16
CA ALA A 252 15.11 -8.71 -2.95
C ALA A 252 13.62 -9.08 -3.05
N LEU A 253 12.77 -8.24 -3.67
CA LEU A 253 11.36 -8.58 -3.93
C LEU A 253 11.23 -9.81 -4.84
N ALA A 254 12.13 -9.97 -5.82
CA ALA A 254 12.14 -11.13 -6.69
C ALA A 254 12.60 -12.41 -5.99
N SER A 255 13.60 -12.29 -5.10
CA SER A 255 14.27 -13.44 -4.47
C SER A 255 13.75 -13.83 -3.10
N ILE A 256 12.96 -12.98 -2.41
CA ILE A 256 12.42 -13.26 -1.07
C ILE A 256 11.68 -14.59 -1.01
N THR A 257 11.92 -15.37 0.04
CA THR A 257 11.34 -16.70 0.23
C THR A 257 10.46 -16.76 1.49
N PRO A 258 9.55 -17.75 1.60
CA PRO A 258 8.84 -18.03 2.85
C PRO A 258 9.77 -18.24 4.05
N ASN A 259 10.97 -18.79 3.84
CA ASN A 259 11.97 -18.96 4.90
C ASN A 259 12.52 -17.62 5.40
N ASP A 260 12.75 -16.67 4.51
CA ASP A 260 13.19 -15.31 4.90
C ASP A 260 12.11 -14.61 5.74
N ILE A 261 10.85 -14.71 5.34
CA ILE A 261 9.71 -14.19 6.10
C ILE A 261 9.66 -14.82 7.49
N THR A 262 9.72 -16.16 7.57
CA THR A 262 9.66 -16.90 8.84
C THR A 262 10.77 -16.50 9.80
N ARG A 263 11.96 -16.20 9.29
CA ARG A 263 13.14 -15.86 10.09
C ARG A 263 13.21 -14.40 10.51
N ARG A 264 12.64 -13.48 9.72
CA ARG A 264 12.82 -12.03 9.90
C ARG A 264 11.56 -11.32 10.36
N ALA A 265 10.37 -11.82 10.03
CA ALA A 265 9.14 -11.12 10.34
C ALA A 265 8.92 -10.95 11.85
N VAL A 266 8.72 -9.71 12.29
CA VAL A 266 8.40 -9.36 13.67
C VAL A 266 7.01 -8.71 13.68
N ILE A 267 5.99 -9.53 13.88
CA ILE A 267 4.57 -9.15 13.93
C ILE A 267 4.08 -9.23 15.38
N ARG A 268 3.37 -8.22 15.82
CA ARG A 268 2.79 -8.15 17.18
C ARG A 268 1.34 -7.66 17.16
#